data_37a8f804fc5cd9570f163ad119d5097e
#
_entry.id   37a8f804fc5cd9570f163ad119d5097e
#
_cell.length_a   1.000
_cell.length_b   1.000
_cell.length_c   1.000
_cell.angle_alpha   90.00
_cell.angle_beta   90.00
_cell.angle_gamma   90.00
#
_symmetry.space_group_name_H-M   'P 1'
#
loop_
_entity.id
_entity.type
_entity.pdbx_description
1 polymer ?
#
loop_
_entity_poly.entity_id
_entity_poly.type
_entity_poly.pdbx_seq_one_letter_code
_entity_poly.pdbx_strand_id
1 'polypeptide(L)'
;MAHRRIAYAALLGLAVLFQIFFRFYLSTFTLVLVVLLPVLAAALSLPAALGCTLTLSPAAPTVIRGGEASFRLTLDCRTPFPLPRVKVRLRWENRLTGEGDALSWAPAPGETAGELTVPAAHCGCLACRAEGAWTCDLLGLFPIPLRKPAPAEVLSLPRQVELEVPPGLLSGRSEGAALRPRPGGGPGEDYDLRGYRPGDPLRSVHWKLSSKRDELVVKETLEPHRAALVLTFDRFGAPEVLDETFARLCALSRWLLERQRPHHIRLAGPGGTGTEGRPVDSEAALLSCLALAFSAPAPEAGASMLDLPLRLPGEGGRVRRIHVTASDLEGGGL
;
A
#
# COMPACT_ATOMS: atom_id res chain seq x y z
N MET A 1 21.64 -14.85 -27.88
CA MET A 1 21.29 -14.21 -29.18
C MET A 1 22.51 -13.97 -30.07
N ALA A 2 23.62 -13.37 -29.58
CA ALA A 2 24.78 -13.07 -30.41
C ALA A 2 25.31 -14.26 -31.21
N HIS A 3 25.58 -15.41 -30.59
CA HIS A 3 26.05 -16.61 -31.27
C HIS A 3 25.13 -17.09 -32.37
N ARG A 4 23.80 -17.04 -32.20
CA ARG A 4 22.84 -17.45 -33.22
C ARG A 4 22.81 -16.50 -34.40
N ARG A 5 22.95 -15.20 -34.16
CA ARG A 5 23.08 -14.20 -35.22
C ARG A 5 24.36 -14.38 -36.04
N ILE A 6 25.50 -14.67 -35.34
CA ILE A 6 26.76 -14.99 -35.98
C ILE A 6 26.63 -16.26 -36.84
N ALA A 7 26.05 -17.33 -36.27
CA ALA A 7 25.82 -18.59 -37.00
C ALA A 7 24.93 -18.40 -38.22
N TYR A 8 23.85 -17.60 -38.08
CA TYR A 8 22.98 -17.27 -39.21
C TYR A 8 23.70 -16.43 -40.27
N ALA A 9 24.51 -15.44 -39.89
CA ALA A 9 25.31 -14.64 -40.81
C ALA A 9 26.34 -15.52 -41.57
N ALA A 10 26.98 -16.44 -40.84
CA ALA A 10 27.89 -17.39 -41.48
C ALA A 10 27.16 -18.33 -42.51
N LEU A 11 25.97 -18.83 -42.13
CA LEU A 11 25.12 -19.63 -43.01
C LEU A 11 24.71 -18.84 -44.26
N LEU A 12 24.29 -17.59 -44.10
CA LEU A 12 23.94 -16.70 -45.19
C LEU A 12 25.15 -16.43 -46.10
N GLY A 13 26.32 -16.15 -45.51
CA GLY A 13 27.57 -16.00 -46.27
C GLY A 13 27.94 -17.23 -47.08
N LEU A 14 27.79 -18.42 -46.47
CA LEU A 14 28.01 -19.69 -47.14
C LEU A 14 27.03 -19.92 -48.33
N ALA A 15 25.75 -19.59 -48.12
CA ALA A 15 24.73 -19.69 -49.16
C ALA A 15 24.99 -18.72 -50.33
N VAL A 16 25.49 -17.51 -50.04
CA VAL A 16 25.89 -16.55 -51.07
C VAL A 16 27.13 -17.06 -51.86
N LEU A 17 28.13 -17.58 -51.17
CA LEU A 17 29.31 -18.20 -51.83
C LEU A 17 28.90 -19.36 -52.69
N PHE A 18 28.01 -20.24 -52.22
CA PHE A 18 27.47 -21.37 -52.97
C PHE A 18 26.75 -20.89 -54.23
N GLN A 19 26.00 -19.81 -54.18
CA GLN A 19 25.35 -19.18 -55.33
C GLN A 19 26.34 -18.60 -56.34
N ILE A 20 27.46 -18.04 -55.88
CA ILE A 20 28.48 -17.46 -56.73
C ILE A 20 29.22 -18.58 -57.53
N PHE A 21 29.62 -19.64 -56.84
CA PHE A 21 30.36 -20.76 -57.43
C PHE A 21 29.51 -21.70 -58.28
N PHE A 22 28.25 -21.90 -57.88
CA PHE A 22 27.35 -22.86 -58.51
C PHE A 22 26.05 -22.16 -58.94
N ARG A 23 25.93 -21.78 -60.19
CA ARG A 23 24.74 -21.11 -60.73
C ARG A 23 23.69 -22.11 -61.22
N PHE A 24 23.23 -22.98 -60.30
CA PHE A 24 22.18 -23.96 -60.57
C PHE A 24 20.89 -23.61 -59.84
N TYR A 25 19.78 -24.22 -60.22
CA TYR A 25 18.50 -24.04 -59.56
C TYR A 25 18.58 -24.29 -58.05
N LEU A 26 19.34 -25.34 -57.62
CA LEU A 26 19.51 -25.71 -56.23
C LEU A 26 20.17 -24.61 -55.40
N SER A 27 21.19 -23.93 -55.95
CA SER A 27 21.88 -22.85 -55.21
C SER A 27 20.99 -21.63 -55.03
N THR A 28 20.20 -21.26 -56.05
CA THR A 28 19.20 -20.17 -55.95
C THR A 28 18.11 -20.52 -54.95
N PHE A 29 17.59 -21.76 -55.01
CA PHE A 29 16.60 -22.23 -54.04
C PHE A 29 17.13 -22.18 -52.60
N THR A 30 18.35 -22.65 -52.38
CA THR A 30 18.98 -22.63 -51.04
C THR A 30 19.16 -21.19 -50.52
N LEU A 31 19.60 -20.27 -51.36
CA LEU A 31 19.75 -18.86 -50.97
C LEU A 31 18.40 -18.24 -50.61
N VAL A 32 17.38 -18.44 -51.42
CA VAL A 32 16.01 -17.94 -51.15
C VAL A 32 15.47 -18.54 -49.87
N LEU A 33 15.66 -19.83 -49.64
CA LEU A 33 15.23 -20.53 -48.43
C LEU A 33 15.90 -19.91 -47.17
N VAL A 34 17.22 -19.70 -47.19
CA VAL A 34 17.98 -19.11 -46.08
C VAL A 34 17.53 -17.69 -45.81
N VAL A 35 17.23 -16.89 -46.84
CA VAL A 35 16.74 -15.51 -46.68
C VAL A 35 15.31 -15.46 -46.14
N LEU A 36 14.43 -16.37 -46.57
CA LEU A 36 13.03 -16.43 -46.13
C LEU A 36 12.88 -17.02 -44.74
N LEU A 37 13.80 -17.86 -44.29
CA LEU A 37 13.71 -18.59 -43.02
C LEU A 37 13.51 -17.69 -41.81
N PRO A 38 14.24 -16.55 -41.58
CA PRO A 38 13.99 -15.66 -40.47
C PRO A 38 12.65 -14.92 -40.58
N VAL A 39 12.19 -14.62 -41.79
CA VAL A 39 10.90 -13.97 -42.02
C VAL A 39 9.77 -14.91 -41.61
N LEU A 40 9.85 -16.18 -42.03
CA LEU A 40 8.91 -17.21 -41.62
C LEU A 40 8.96 -17.46 -40.11
N ALA A 41 10.14 -17.55 -39.54
CA ALA A 41 10.30 -17.73 -38.10
C ALA A 41 9.66 -16.58 -37.30
N ALA A 42 9.86 -15.34 -37.75
CA ALA A 42 9.24 -14.16 -37.11
C ALA A 42 7.71 -14.17 -37.34
N ALA A 43 7.23 -14.47 -38.52
CA ALA A 43 5.79 -14.54 -38.84
C ALA A 43 5.05 -15.59 -38.01
N LEU A 44 5.66 -16.76 -37.78
CA LEU A 44 5.09 -17.81 -36.94
C LEU A 44 5.16 -17.49 -35.44
N SER A 45 6.18 -16.73 -34.99
CA SER A 45 6.36 -16.37 -33.57
C SER A 45 5.50 -15.18 -33.15
N LEU A 46 5.13 -14.31 -34.10
CA LEU A 46 4.39 -13.08 -33.79
C LEU A 46 2.98 -13.37 -33.23
N PRO A 47 2.15 -14.26 -33.79
CA PRO A 47 0.84 -14.59 -33.21
C PRO A 47 0.95 -15.20 -31.82
N ALA A 48 1.99 -16.02 -31.57
CA ALA A 48 2.26 -16.58 -30.25
C ALA A 48 2.61 -15.47 -29.21
N ALA A 49 3.44 -14.52 -29.61
CA ALA A 49 3.81 -13.38 -28.76
C ALA A 49 2.62 -12.45 -28.47
N LEU A 50 1.78 -12.19 -29.48
CA LEU A 50 0.58 -11.35 -29.32
C LEU A 50 -0.52 -12.04 -28.49
N GLY A 51 -0.65 -13.35 -28.59
CA GLY A 51 -1.61 -14.15 -27.81
C GLY A 51 -1.12 -14.51 -26.40
N CYS A 52 0.07 -14.06 -25.99
CA CYS A 52 0.65 -14.31 -24.70
C CYS A 52 0.30 -13.18 -23.71
N THR A 53 -0.18 -13.55 -22.54
CA THR A 53 -0.45 -12.65 -21.43
C THR A 53 0.44 -12.99 -20.24
N LEU A 54 1.11 -11.95 -19.71
CA LEU A 54 1.87 -12.01 -18.47
C LEU A 54 1.05 -11.40 -17.35
N THR A 55 0.93 -12.10 -16.24
CA THR A 55 0.30 -11.57 -15.03
C THR A 55 1.28 -11.64 -13.85
N LEU A 56 1.34 -10.58 -13.10
CA LEU A 56 2.13 -10.48 -11.88
C LEU A 56 1.16 -10.26 -10.72
N SER A 57 1.18 -11.13 -9.73
CA SER A 57 0.30 -11.06 -8.56
C SER A 57 1.10 -11.33 -7.29
N PRO A 58 0.73 -10.71 -6.16
CA PRO A 58 1.31 -11.09 -4.88
C PRO A 58 0.78 -12.46 -4.46
N ALA A 59 1.62 -13.29 -3.82
CA ALA A 59 1.18 -14.55 -3.24
C ALA A 59 0.35 -14.31 -1.97
N ALA A 60 0.70 -13.26 -1.20
CA ALA A 60 -0.07 -12.76 -0.06
C ALA A 60 -0.09 -11.22 -0.10
N PRO A 61 -1.20 -10.59 0.33
CA PRO A 61 -1.31 -9.13 0.32
C PRO A 61 -0.42 -8.45 1.37
N THR A 62 -0.05 -9.17 2.42
CA THR A 62 0.77 -8.67 3.53
C THR A 62 1.86 -9.66 3.90
N VAL A 63 2.98 -9.14 4.39
CA VAL A 63 4.09 -9.91 4.98
C VAL A 63 4.54 -9.22 6.27
N ILE A 64 5.07 -9.98 7.22
CA ILE A 64 5.66 -9.39 8.42
C ILE A 64 7.12 -9.03 8.14
N ARG A 65 7.58 -7.87 8.61
CA ARG A 65 8.98 -7.43 8.55
C ARG A 65 9.95 -8.53 8.97
N GLY A 66 11.00 -8.74 8.19
CA GLY A 66 11.97 -9.81 8.37
C GLY A 66 11.59 -11.14 7.75
N GLY A 67 10.41 -11.22 7.11
CA GLY A 67 9.98 -12.33 6.26
C GLY A 67 10.34 -12.09 4.79
N GLU A 68 9.76 -12.90 3.92
CA GLU A 68 9.92 -12.81 2.47
C GLU A 68 8.58 -12.55 1.81
N ALA A 69 8.52 -11.55 0.96
CA ALA A 69 7.37 -11.28 0.10
C ALA A 69 7.51 -12.06 -1.20
N SER A 70 6.49 -12.85 -1.55
CA SER A 70 6.49 -13.65 -2.77
C SER A 70 5.57 -13.04 -3.82
N PHE A 71 6.11 -12.88 -5.02
CA PHE A 71 5.38 -12.46 -6.22
C PHE A 71 5.30 -13.61 -7.20
N ARG A 72 4.09 -13.94 -7.64
CA ARG A 72 3.84 -14.97 -8.64
C ARG A 72 3.72 -14.32 -10.01
N LEU A 73 4.60 -14.73 -10.92
CA LEU A 73 4.54 -14.38 -12.33
C LEU A 73 3.99 -15.55 -13.10
N THR A 74 2.90 -15.35 -13.85
CA THR A 74 2.31 -16.41 -14.69
C THR A 74 2.28 -15.97 -16.14
N LEU A 75 2.53 -16.95 -17.01
CA LEU A 75 2.56 -16.82 -18.45
C LEU A 75 1.41 -17.67 -19.01
N ASP A 76 0.39 -17.03 -19.55
CA ASP A 76 -0.73 -17.68 -20.24
C ASP A 76 -0.60 -17.47 -21.75
N CYS A 77 -0.50 -18.57 -22.50
CA CYS A 77 -0.36 -18.57 -23.94
C CYS A 77 -1.56 -19.25 -24.58
N ARG A 78 -2.40 -18.47 -25.25
CA ARG A 78 -3.61 -18.96 -25.92
C ARG A 78 -3.37 -19.58 -27.28
N THR A 79 -2.13 -19.67 -27.71
CA THR A 79 -1.77 -20.19 -29.05
C THR A 79 -1.09 -21.54 -28.92
N PRO A 80 -1.33 -22.48 -29.88
CA PRO A 80 -0.67 -23.79 -29.90
C PRO A 80 0.84 -23.71 -30.21
N PHE A 81 1.32 -22.53 -30.61
CA PHE A 81 2.73 -22.34 -30.94
C PHE A 81 3.55 -22.08 -29.67
N PRO A 82 4.62 -22.85 -29.42
CA PRO A 82 5.46 -22.65 -28.27
C PRO A 82 6.19 -21.29 -28.33
N LEU A 83 6.18 -20.57 -27.25
CA LEU A 83 7.02 -19.37 -27.09
C LEU A 83 8.45 -19.81 -26.77
N PRO A 84 9.42 -19.56 -27.63
CA PRO A 84 10.81 -19.84 -27.31
C PRO A 84 11.36 -18.75 -26.40
N ARG A 85 11.85 -19.12 -25.22
CA ARG A 85 12.64 -18.27 -24.33
C ARG A 85 12.02 -16.91 -23.98
N VAL A 86 11.04 -16.94 -23.13
CA VAL A 86 10.53 -15.74 -22.47
C VAL A 86 11.57 -15.22 -21.45
N LYS A 87 11.77 -13.92 -21.40
CA LYS A 87 12.58 -13.27 -20.39
C LYS A 87 11.88 -12.00 -19.91
N VAL A 88 11.74 -11.87 -18.59
CA VAL A 88 11.10 -10.73 -17.95
C VAL A 88 12.14 -10.10 -17.01
N ARG A 89 12.34 -8.81 -17.14
CA ARG A 89 13.08 -8.01 -16.15
C ARG A 89 12.08 -7.32 -15.25
N LEU A 90 12.25 -7.51 -13.97
CA LEU A 90 11.43 -6.89 -12.94
C LEU A 90 12.33 -6.01 -12.07
N ARG A 91 11.72 -5.03 -11.46
CA ARG A 91 12.32 -4.23 -10.40
C ARG A 91 11.35 -4.19 -9.24
N TRP A 92 11.83 -4.47 -8.07
CA TRP A 92 11.08 -4.24 -6.85
C TRP A 92 11.68 -3.05 -6.10
N GLU A 93 10.83 -2.35 -5.37
CA GLU A 93 11.24 -1.26 -4.50
C GLU A 93 10.32 -1.17 -3.30
N ASN A 94 10.86 -0.89 -2.14
CA ASN A 94 10.12 -0.47 -0.97
C ASN A 94 9.85 1.03 -1.08
N ARG A 95 8.60 1.42 -1.26
CA ARG A 95 8.24 2.83 -1.47
C ARG A 95 8.54 3.73 -0.28
N LEU A 96 8.58 3.17 0.94
CA LEU A 96 8.85 3.95 2.15
C LEU A 96 10.34 4.25 2.30
N THR A 97 11.20 3.26 2.10
CA THR A 97 12.64 3.38 2.33
C THR A 97 13.43 3.69 1.06
N GLY A 98 12.86 3.44 -0.12
CA GLY A 98 13.53 3.55 -1.41
C GLY A 98 14.47 2.38 -1.72
N GLU A 99 14.58 1.39 -0.84
CA GLU A 99 15.37 0.20 -1.07
C GLU A 99 14.77 -0.66 -2.19
N GLY A 100 15.59 -1.17 -3.09
CA GLY A 100 15.11 -1.98 -4.19
C GLY A 100 16.21 -2.57 -5.04
N ASP A 101 15.86 -3.62 -5.80
CA ASP A 101 16.81 -4.32 -6.67
C ASP A 101 16.10 -4.81 -7.95
N ALA A 102 16.91 -5.22 -8.91
CA ALA A 102 16.48 -5.78 -10.17
C ALA A 102 16.40 -7.32 -10.10
N LEU A 103 15.30 -7.86 -10.55
CA LEU A 103 15.06 -9.29 -10.67
C LEU A 103 14.91 -9.68 -12.13
N SER A 104 15.23 -10.92 -12.46
CA SER A 104 14.98 -11.45 -13.79
C SER A 104 14.37 -12.84 -13.70
N TRP A 105 13.32 -13.04 -14.48
CA TRP A 105 12.69 -14.34 -14.63
C TRP A 105 12.85 -14.84 -16.08
N ALA A 106 13.30 -16.08 -16.21
CA ALA A 106 13.45 -16.75 -17.49
C ALA A 106 13.02 -18.21 -17.29
N PRO A 107 11.76 -18.54 -17.59
CA PRO A 107 11.24 -19.87 -17.35
C PRO A 107 11.94 -20.92 -18.20
N ALA A 108 12.01 -22.13 -17.69
CA ALA A 108 12.41 -23.29 -18.47
C ALA A 108 11.34 -23.63 -19.54
N PRO A 109 11.69 -24.37 -20.60
CA PRO A 109 10.71 -24.79 -21.60
C PRO A 109 9.57 -25.59 -20.95
N GLY A 110 8.32 -25.11 -21.13
CA GLY A 110 7.11 -25.71 -20.55
C GLY A 110 6.73 -25.15 -19.18
N GLU A 111 7.56 -24.35 -18.54
CA GLU A 111 7.23 -23.66 -17.30
C GLU A 111 6.39 -22.42 -17.60
N THR A 112 5.22 -22.33 -16.99
CA THR A 112 4.26 -21.24 -17.19
C THR A 112 4.10 -20.35 -15.99
N ALA A 113 4.70 -20.68 -14.86
CA ALA A 113 4.66 -19.89 -13.64
C ALA A 113 6.00 -19.89 -12.94
N GLY A 114 6.33 -18.76 -12.29
CA GLY A 114 7.50 -18.62 -11.44
C GLY A 114 7.16 -17.84 -10.20
N GLU A 115 7.87 -18.12 -9.12
CA GLU A 115 7.77 -17.39 -7.88
C GLU A 115 9.08 -16.63 -7.64
N LEU A 116 8.92 -15.35 -7.30
CA LEU A 116 10.02 -14.43 -7.03
C LEU A 116 9.91 -13.97 -5.59
N THR A 117 10.91 -14.24 -4.79
CA THR A 117 10.97 -13.83 -3.40
C THR A 117 11.80 -12.56 -3.25
N VAL A 118 11.33 -11.68 -2.37
CA VAL A 118 11.95 -10.39 -2.06
C VAL A 118 12.01 -10.26 -0.55
N PRO A 119 13.17 -9.91 0.02
CA PRO A 119 13.28 -9.73 1.46
C PRO A 119 12.47 -8.50 1.91
N ALA A 120 11.67 -8.66 2.96
CA ALA A 120 10.95 -7.59 3.62
C ALA A 120 11.78 -7.09 4.82
N ALA A 121 12.94 -6.48 4.57
CA ALA A 121 13.86 -6.03 5.61
C ALA A 121 13.23 -4.96 6.50
N HIS A 122 12.51 -4.03 5.89
CA HIS A 122 11.86 -2.89 6.53
C HIS A 122 10.34 -2.88 6.29
N CYS A 123 9.61 -2.15 7.13
CA CYS A 123 8.20 -1.84 6.88
C CYS A 123 8.05 -1.03 5.60
N GLY A 124 6.90 -1.14 4.96
CA GLY A 124 6.62 -0.33 3.77
C GLY A 124 5.77 -1.05 2.74
N CYS A 125 5.60 -0.42 1.59
CA CYS A 125 4.94 -0.99 0.44
C CYS A 125 5.98 -1.53 -0.55
N LEU A 126 6.11 -2.85 -0.63
CA LEU A 126 6.97 -3.53 -1.59
C LEU A 126 6.26 -3.58 -2.94
N ALA A 127 6.66 -2.73 -3.85
CA ALA A 127 6.11 -2.66 -5.20
C ALA A 127 7.03 -3.40 -6.18
N CYS A 128 6.48 -4.37 -6.92
CA CYS A 128 7.19 -5.07 -7.99
C CYS A 128 6.59 -4.70 -9.35
N ARG A 129 7.44 -4.25 -10.28
CA ARG A 129 7.03 -3.86 -11.63
C ARG A 129 7.91 -4.48 -12.70
N ALA A 130 7.33 -4.77 -13.87
CA ALA A 130 8.10 -5.22 -15.01
C ALA A 130 8.70 -4.03 -15.77
N GLU A 131 10.03 -3.98 -15.86
CA GLU A 131 10.76 -3.01 -16.68
C GLU A 131 10.74 -3.40 -18.15
N GLY A 132 10.82 -4.71 -18.43
CA GLY A 132 10.77 -5.25 -19.79
C GLY A 132 10.37 -6.71 -19.81
N ALA A 133 9.63 -7.09 -20.84
CA ALA A 133 9.29 -8.46 -21.12
C ALA A 133 9.47 -8.73 -22.64
N TRP A 134 10.13 -9.80 -22.99
CA TRP A 134 10.35 -10.17 -24.40
C TRP A 134 10.51 -11.67 -24.55
N THR A 135 10.17 -12.13 -25.73
CA THR A 135 10.47 -13.47 -26.23
C THR A 135 11.39 -13.38 -27.44
N CYS A 136 11.75 -14.49 -28.02
CA CYS A 136 12.49 -14.54 -29.29
C CYS A 136 11.61 -15.16 -30.36
N ASP A 137 11.99 -14.94 -31.62
CA ASP A 137 11.50 -15.77 -32.74
C ASP A 137 12.01 -17.22 -32.60
N LEU A 138 11.47 -18.15 -33.38
CA LEU A 138 11.81 -19.59 -33.34
C LEU A 138 13.32 -19.84 -33.54
N LEU A 139 13.99 -19.02 -34.33
CA LEU A 139 15.44 -19.10 -34.57
C LEU A 139 16.26 -18.40 -33.44
N GLY A 140 15.62 -17.53 -32.67
CA GLY A 140 16.28 -16.73 -31.63
C GLY A 140 17.15 -15.60 -32.18
N LEU A 141 16.82 -15.08 -33.36
CA LEU A 141 17.51 -14.00 -34.04
C LEU A 141 16.99 -12.63 -33.59
N PHE A 142 15.67 -12.49 -33.43
CA PHE A 142 15.00 -11.24 -33.12
C PHE A 142 14.25 -11.31 -31.77
N PRO A 143 14.41 -10.30 -30.91
CA PRO A 143 13.59 -10.15 -29.72
C PRO A 143 12.21 -9.61 -30.12
N ILE A 144 11.16 -10.20 -29.62
CA ILE A 144 9.78 -9.75 -29.78
C ILE A 144 9.30 -9.26 -28.43
N PRO A 145 8.89 -7.97 -28.28
CA PRO A 145 8.40 -7.44 -27.02
C PRO A 145 7.06 -8.09 -26.65
N LEU A 146 6.90 -8.39 -25.37
CA LEU A 146 5.65 -8.86 -24.78
C LEU A 146 4.98 -7.72 -24.02
N ARG A 147 3.67 -7.79 -23.84
CA ARG A 147 2.92 -6.85 -23.01
C ARG A 147 3.36 -7.01 -21.55
N LYS A 148 3.73 -5.89 -20.92
CA LYS A 148 4.12 -5.88 -19.51
C LYS A 148 2.89 -6.15 -18.64
N PRO A 149 3.04 -6.94 -17.56
CA PRO A 149 1.98 -7.10 -16.56
C PRO A 149 1.79 -5.80 -15.76
N ALA A 150 0.63 -5.68 -15.13
CA ALA A 150 0.40 -4.63 -14.14
C ALA A 150 1.35 -4.81 -12.94
N PRO A 151 1.75 -3.72 -12.27
CA PRO A 151 2.56 -3.82 -11.07
C PRO A 151 1.78 -4.52 -9.95
N ALA A 152 2.51 -5.22 -9.07
CA ALA A 152 1.97 -5.88 -7.89
C ALA A 152 2.59 -5.29 -6.63
N GLU A 153 1.83 -5.26 -5.54
CA GLU A 153 2.22 -4.64 -4.30
C GLU A 153 1.96 -5.58 -3.13
N VAL A 154 2.88 -5.59 -2.16
CA VAL A 154 2.79 -6.33 -0.90
C VAL A 154 3.08 -5.37 0.24
N LEU A 155 2.25 -5.38 1.27
CA LEU A 155 2.45 -4.55 2.44
C LEU A 155 3.34 -5.27 3.44
N SER A 156 4.53 -4.72 3.72
CA SER A 156 5.42 -5.19 4.79
C SER A 156 5.00 -4.54 6.10
N LEU A 157 4.37 -5.32 6.96
CA LEU A 157 3.87 -4.87 8.26
C LEU A 157 4.95 -4.96 9.33
N PRO A 158 4.94 -4.07 10.33
CA PRO A 158 5.88 -4.14 11.44
C PRO A 158 5.68 -5.41 12.27
N ARG A 159 6.74 -5.84 12.94
CA ARG A 159 6.65 -6.91 13.94
C ARG A 159 5.73 -6.49 15.08
N GLN A 160 5.03 -7.45 15.64
CA GLN A 160 4.26 -7.21 16.86
C GLN A 160 5.23 -6.96 18.03
N VAL A 161 5.00 -5.86 18.72
CA VAL A 161 5.74 -5.46 19.92
C VAL A 161 4.77 -5.41 21.08
N GLU A 162 5.15 -5.98 22.21
CA GLU A 162 4.41 -5.78 23.45
C GLU A 162 4.58 -4.33 23.90
N LEU A 163 3.47 -3.64 24.06
CA LEU A 163 3.46 -2.24 24.45
C LEU A 163 3.02 -2.11 25.90
N GLU A 164 3.91 -1.64 26.75
CA GLU A 164 3.53 -1.17 28.08
C GLU A 164 2.87 0.21 27.95
N VAL A 165 1.54 0.23 27.97
CA VAL A 165 0.80 1.49 27.95
C VAL A 165 0.75 2.04 29.37
N PRO A 166 1.37 3.20 29.65
CA PRO A 166 1.35 3.81 30.98
C PRO A 166 -0.11 4.02 31.44
N PRO A 167 -0.46 3.64 32.69
CA PRO A 167 -1.83 3.78 33.20
C PRO A 167 -2.39 5.21 33.08
N GLY A 168 -1.50 6.21 33.16
CA GLY A 168 -1.84 7.62 32.99
C GLY A 168 -2.04 8.09 31.55
N LEU A 169 -1.65 7.29 30.54
CA LEU A 169 -1.73 7.72 29.14
C LEU A 169 -3.17 7.97 28.69
N LEU A 170 -4.14 7.20 29.21
CA LEU A 170 -5.58 7.36 28.94
C LEU A 170 -6.32 8.05 30.10
N SER A 171 -5.79 7.98 31.32
CA SER A 171 -6.34 8.61 32.53
C SER A 171 -5.72 10.01 32.73
N GLY A 172 -6.06 10.96 31.87
CA GLY A 172 -5.77 12.37 32.18
C GLY A 172 -6.74 12.90 33.23
N ARG A 173 -6.32 13.89 34.03
CA ARG A 173 -7.17 14.65 34.97
C ARG A 173 -8.45 15.26 34.37
N SER A 174 -8.72 15.00 33.09
CA SER A 174 -9.93 15.34 32.33
C SER A 174 -10.87 14.15 32.13
N GLU A 175 -10.85 13.14 33.00
CA GLU A 175 -11.91 12.10 33.03
C GLU A 175 -13.25 12.63 33.58
N GLY A 176 -13.33 13.88 33.97
CA GLY A 176 -14.60 14.59 33.89
C GLY A 176 -15.00 14.65 32.42
N ALA A 177 -15.73 13.64 31.95
CA ALA A 177 -16.39 13.71 30.67
C ALA A 177 -17.00 15.11 30.54
N ALA A 178 -16.53 15.92 29.58
CA ALA A 178 -17.16 17.22 29.38
C ALA A 178 -18.61 16.91 29.01
N LEU A 179 -19.48 17.07 29.98
CA LEU A 179 -20.89 16.84 29.82
C LEU A 179 -21.38 17.86 28.79
N ARG A 180 -21.87 17.39 27.65
CA ARG A 180 -22.47 18.25 26.63
C ARG A 180 -23.98 18.06 26.59
N PRO A 181 -24.72 19.12 26.33
CA PRO A 181 -26.16 19.03 26.10
C PRO A 181 -26.47 18.08 24.94
N ARG A 182 -27.33 17.12 25.19
CA ARG A 182 -27.81 16.20 24.17
C ARG A 182 -28.85 16.90 23.27
N PRO A 183 -28.62 17.04 21.95
CA PRO A 183 -29.63 17.61 21.05
C PRO A 183 -30.90 16.73 21.06
N GLY A 184 -32.06 17.34 21.37
CA GLY A 184 -33.35 16.64 21.36
C GLY A 184 -33.85 16.09 22.70
N GLY A 185 -33.05 16.19 23.79
CA GLY A 185 -33.45 15.70 25.12
C GLY A 185 -33.67 14.20 25.16
N GLY A 186 -33.70 13.61 26.33
CA GLY A 186 -33.94 12.19 26.55
C GLY A 186 -33.81 11.84 28.03
N PRO A 187 -34.17 10.65 28.47
CA PRO A 187 -33.90 10.19 29.84
C PRO A 187 -32.38 10.01 30.00
N GLY A 188 -31.78 10.73 30.94
CA GLY A 188 -30.39 10.62 31.35
C GLY A 188 -30.29 10.91 32.85
N GLU A 189 -29.29 10.31 33.52
CA GLU A 189 -29.07 10.50 34.94
C GLU A 189 -28.42 11.86 35.23
N ASP A 190 -27.55 12.34 34.33
CA ASP A 190 -26.92 13.62 34.43
C ASP A 190 -27.68 14.69 33.63
N TYR A 191 -28.08 15.76 34.30
CA TYR A 191 -28.74 16.90 33.67
C TYR A 191 -28.32 18.21 34.29
N ASP A 192 -28.29 19.27 33.49
CA ASP A 192 -28.17 20.65 33.94
C ASP A 192 -29.54 21.35 33.89
N LEU A 193 -29.67 22.43 34.66
CA LEU A 193 -30.88 23.22 34.75
C LEU A 193 -30.66 24.59 34.11
N ARG A 194 -31.42 24.85 33.02
CA ARG A 194 -31.39 26.17 32.37
C ARG A 194 -32.79 26.75 32.17
N GLY A 195 -32.84 28.05 31.96
CA GLY A 195 -34.09 28.71 31.56
C GLY A 195 -34.66 28.16 30.23
N TYR A 196 -35.96 28.11 30.15
CA TYR A 196 -36.70 27.72 28.92
C TYR A 196 -36.38 28.66 27.77
N ARG A 197 -36.24 28.08 26.57
CA ARG A 197 -36.13 28.80 25.29
C ARG A 197 -37.27 28.40 24.36
N PRO A 198 -37.83 29.32 23.58
CA PRO A 198 -38.85 28.97 22.60
C PRO A 198 -38.36 27.85 21.67
N GLY A 199 -39.09 26.73 21.59
CA GLY A 199 -38.72 25.53 20.86
C GLY A 199 -38.29 24.35 21.74
N ASP A 200 -38.06 24.56 23.05
CA ASP A 200 -37.76 23.43 23.97
C ASP A 200 -38.99 22.55 24.17
N PRO A 201 -38.81 21.21 24.17
CA PRO A 201 -39.94 20.30 24.39
C PRO A 201 -40.47 20.42 25.81
N LEU A 202 -41.79 20.57 25.97
CA LEU A 202 -42.47 20.72 27.28
C LEU A 202 -42.22 19.54 28.21
N ARG A 203 -41.91 18.37 27.69
CA ARG A 203 -41.56 17.16 28.49
C ARG A 203 -40.23 17.30 29.25
N SER A 204 -39.36 18.22 28.83
CA SER A 204 -38.07 18.49 29.50
C SER A 204 -38.19 19.55 30.60
N VAL A 205 -39.38 20.17 30.78
CA VAL A 205 -39.60 21.18 31.82
C VAL A 205 -39.59 20.54 33.21
N HIS A 206 -38.82 21.09 34.10
CA HIS A 206 -38.76 20.68 35.50
C HIS A 206 -39.87 21.40 36.31
N TRP A 207 -41.10 20.95 36.19
CA TRP A 207 -42.29 21.60 36.77
C TRP A 207 -42.18 21.97 38.23
N LYS A 208 -41.58 21.10 39.07
CA LYS A 208 -41.42 21.35 40.49
C LYS A 208 -40.50 22.56 40.79
N LEU A 209 -39.48 22.78 39.98
CA LEU A 209 -38.55 23.87 40.13
C LEU A 209 -39.10 25.16 39.47
N SER A 210 -39.77 25.00 38.34
CA SER A 210 -40.40 26.11 37.64
C SER A 210 -41.49 26.79 38.48
N SER A 211 -42.35 26.02 39.19
CA SER A 211 -43.35 26.56 40.07
C SER A 211 -42.76 27.21 41.36
N LYS A 212 -41.52 26.90 41.73
CA LYS A 212 -40.84 27.52 42.86
C LYS A 212 -40.13 28.80 42.50
N ARG A 213 -39.73 28.92 41.22
CA ARG A 213 -38.93 30.07 40.71
C ARG A 213 -39.76 31.09 39.91
N ASP A 214 -41.03 30.79 39.66
CA ASP A 214 -41.92 31.55 38.75
C ASP A 214 -41.33 31.71 37.34
N GLU A 215 -40.38 30.87 36.97
CA GLU A 215 -39.76 30.86 35.64
C GLU A 215 -39.72 29.42 35.12
N LEU A 216 -39.95 29.22 33.83
CA LEU A 216 -39.83 27.88 33.22
C LEU A 216 -38.38 27.44 33.19
N VAL A 217 -38.09 26.34 33.88
CA VAL A 217 -36.76 25.69 33.95
C VAL A 217 -36.81 24.35 33.22
N VAL A 218 -35.86 24.15 32.34
CA VAL A 218 -35.74 22.92 31.52
C VAL A 218 -34.56 22.09 32.05
N LYS A 219 -34.79 20.76 32.08
CA LYS A 219 -33.72 19.76 32.26
C LYS A 219 -33.04 19.54 30.94
N GLU A 220 -31.78 19.90 30.81
CA GLU A 220 -30.93 19.63 29.69
C GLU A 220 -30.10 18.39 30.00
N THR A 221 -30.46 17.25 29.36
CA THR A 221 -29.72 15.99 29.57
C THR A 221 -28.32 16.14 29.03
N LEU A 222 -27.35 15.74 29.84
CA LEU A 222 -25.95 15.81 29.53
C LEU A 222 -25.44 14.44 29.11
N GLU A 223 -24.70 14.37 28.02
CA GLU A 223 -23.99 13.15 27.60
C GLU A 223 -22.48 13.29 27.86
N PRO A 224 -21.86 12.24 28.41
CA PRO A 224 -20.42 12.21 28.57
C PRO A 224 -19.75 12.21 27.18
N HIS A 225 -19.21 13.36 26.79
CA HIS A 225 -18.48 13.47 25.55
C HIS A 225 -17.03 13.07 25.78
N ARG A 226 -16.64 11.89 25.29
CA ARG A 226 -15.26 11.44 25.34
C ARG A 226 -14.42 12.24 24.35
N ALA A 227 -13.23 12.69 24.78
CA ALA A 227 -12.30 13.36 23.88
C ALA A 227 -11.93 12.44 22.70
N ALA A 228 -11.93 13.00 21.51
CA ALA A 228 -11.44 12.28 20.32
C ALA A 228 -9.95 11.97 20.50
N LEU A 229 -9.59 10.70 20.32
CA LEU A 229 -8.21 10.25 20.46
C LEU A 229 -7.52 10.30 19.10
N VAL A 230 -6.37 10.97 19.03
CA VAL A 230 -5.58 11.10 17.80
C VAL A 230 -4.17 10.61 18.04
N LEU A 231 -3.79 9.60 17.27
CA LEU A 231 -2.42 9.11 17.21
C LEU A 231 -1.65 9.92 16.15
N THR A 232 -0.51 10.43 16.54
CA THR A 232 0.42 11.14 15.66
C THR A 232 1.77 10.45 15.71
N PHE A 233 2.53 10.51 14.64
CA PHE A 233 3.87 9.96 14.55
C PHE A 233 4.66 10.73 13.49
N ASP A 234 5.96 10.71 13.60
CA ASP A 234 6.84 11.32 12.62
C ASP A 234 7.22 10.30 11.55
N ARG A 235 7.08 10.69 10.28
CA ARG A 235 7.38 9.85 9.11
C ARG A 235 8.66 10.31 8.42
N PHE A 236 9.74 10.45 9.20
CA PHE A 236 11.07 10.78 8.70
C PHE A 236 12.14 10.08 9.56
N GLY A 237 13.35 9.97 9.04
CA GLY A 237 14.49 9.37 9.71
C GLY A 237 14.93 8.05 9.09
N ALA A 238 15.86 7.38 9.77
CA ALA A 238 16.41 6.09 9.33
C ALA A 238 15.33 4.99 9.26
N PRO A 239 15.46 4.02 8.35
CA PRO A 239 14.49 2.93 8.19
C PRO A 239 14.19 2.17 9.49
N GLU A 240 15.20 1.94 10.34
CA GLU A 240 15.07 1.24 11.60
C GLU A 240 14.21 2.02 12.61
N VAL A 241 14.35 3.36 12.62
CA VAL A 241 13.56 4.25 13.48
C VAL A 241 12.10 4.23 13.04
N LEU A 242 11.86 4.25 11.73
CA LEU A 242 10.51 4.15 11.16
C LEU A 242 9.88 2.80 11.49
N ASP A 243 10.63 1.71 11.40
CA ASP A 243 10.18 0.37 11.73
C ASP A 243 9.67 0.28 13.17
N GLU A 244 10.42 0.81 14.14
CA GLU A 244 10.04 0.80 15.55
C GLU A 244 8.86 1.75 15.82
N THR A 245 8.83 2.91 15.16
CA THR A 245 7.70 3.85 15.26
C THR A 245 6.40 3.20 14.77
N PHE A 246 6.43 2.56 13.60
CA PHE A 246 5.26 1.86 13.06
C PHE A 246 4.88 0.62 13.88
N ALA A 247 5.85 -0.09 14.46
CA ALA A 247 5.58 -1.22 15.34
C ALA A 247 4.78 -0.78 16.57
N ARG A 248 5.21 0.30 17.23
CA ARG A 248 4.51 0.88 18.40
C ARG A 248 3.16 1.48 18.01
N LEU A 249 3.08 2.17 16.88
CA LEU A 249 1.81 2.71 16.37
C LEU A 249 0.77 1.60 16.17
N CYS A 250 1.17 0.50 15.52
CA CYS A 250 0.30 -0.66 15.30
C CYS A 250 -0.10 -1.33 16.60
N ALA A 251 0.85 -1.53 17.53
CA ALA A 251 0.57 -2.11 18.84
C ALA A 251 -0.42 -1.27 19.64
N LEU A 252 -0.22 0.06 19.69
CA LEU A 252 -1.14 0.97 20.38
C LEU A 252 -2.51 1.01 19.71
N SER A 253 -2.56 1.07 18.39
CA SER A 253 -3.83 1.06 17.64
C SER A 253 -4.63 -0.22 17.89
N ARG A 254 -4.00 -1.38 17.83
CA ARG A 254 -4.64 -2.67 18.14
C ARG A 254 -5.10 -2.75 19.60
N TRP A 255 -4.27 -2.31 20.53
CA TRP A 255 -4.63 -2.25 21.94
C TRP A 255 -5.86 -1.36 22.21
N LEU A 256 -6.03 -0.27 21.46
CA LEU A 256 -7.22 0.59 21.49
C LEU A 256 -8.44 -0.09 20.86
N LEU A 257 -8.28 -0.77 19.72
CA LEU A 257 -9.35 -1.50 19.04
C LEU A 257 -9.90 -2.65 19.90
N GLU A 258 -9.03 -3.41 20.56
CA GLU A 258 -9.43 -4.47 21.51
C GLU A 258 -10.30 -3.94 22.65
N ARG A 259 -10.09 -2.69 23.05
CA ARG A 259 -10.87 -1.99 24.09
C ARG A 259 -12.06 -1.20 23.54
N GLN A 260 -12.41 -1.43 22.26
CA GLN A 260 -13.50 -0.73 21.58
C GLN A 260 -13.36 0.80 21.67
N ARG A 261 -12.14 1.29 21.56
CA ARG A 261 -11.80 2.70 21.54
C ARG A 261 -11.48 3.15 20.12
N PRO A 262 -12.45 3.68 19.34
CA PRO A 262 -12.17 4.27 18.05
C PRO A 262 -11.23 5.48 18.24
N HIS A 263 -10.30 5.62 17.30
CA HIS A 263 -9.30 6.67 17.33
C HIS A 263 -9.00 7.14 15.91
N HIS A 264 -8.24 8.22 15.79
CA HIS A 264 -7.80 8.74 14.51
C HIS A 264 -6.29 8.58 14.40
N ILE A 265 -5.81 8.20 13.22
CA ILE A 265 -4.38 8.26 12.90
C ILE A 265 -4.16 9.44 11.97
N ARG A 266 -3.24 10.33 12.36
CA ARG A 266 -2.90 11.49 11.57
C ARG A 266 -1.78 11.15 10.61
N LEU A 267 -2.06 11.31 9.31
CA LEU A 267 -1.09 11.10 8.24
C LEU A 267 -0.66 12.45 7.67
N ALA A 268 0.63 12.63 7.46
CA ALA A 268 1.11 13.77 6.68
C ALA A 268 0.70 13.59 5.22
N GLY A 269 0.01 14.56 4.65
CA GLY A 269 -0.30 14.58 3.23
C GLY A 269 0.95 14.72 2.36
N PRO A 270 0.86 14.40 1.06
CA PRO A 270 1.95 14.64 0.12
C PRO A 270 2.31 16.13 0.14
N GLY A 271 3.56 16.45 0.51
CA GLY A 271 4.03 17.83 0.65
C GLY A 271 3.90 18.46 2.05
N GLY A 272 3.49 17.71 3.08
CA GLY A 272 3.49 18.16 4.48
C GLY A 272 2.40 19.16 4.86
N THR A 273 1.53 19.56 3.95
CA THR A 273 0.57 20.66 4.14
C THR A 273 -0.85 20.20 4.50
N GLY A 274 -1.21 18.96 4.28
CA GLY A 274 -2.53 18.41 4.60
C GLY A 274 -2.41 17.34 5.67
N THR A 275 -2.96 17.60 6.85
CA THR A 275 -2.95 16.65 7.96
C THR A 275 -4.38 16.26 8.28
N GLU A 276 -4.89 15.25 7.58
CA GLU A 276 -6.20 14.69 7.90
C GLU A 276 -6.05 13.54 8.89
N GLY A 277 -6.80 13.59 9.98
CA GLY A 277 -6.98 12.46 10.87
C GLY A 277 -7.93 11.45 10.24
N ARG A 278 -7.45 10.25 9.96
CA ARG A 278 -8.30 9.15 9.46
C ARG A 278 -8.86 8.34 10.63
N PRO A 279 -10.17 8.08 10.64
CA PRO A 279 -10.78 7.26 11.68
C PRO A 279 -10.32 5.81 11.54
N VAL A 280 -10.02 5.19 12.67
CA VAL A 280 -9.66 3.78 12.82
C VAL A 280 -10.59 3.16 13.82
N ASP A 281 -11.51 2.34 13.33
CA ASP A 281 -12.50 1.59 14.07
C ASP A 281 -12.36 0.08 13.90
N SER A 282 -11.51 -0.34 12.99
CA SER A 282 -11.30 -1.74 12.61
C SER A 282 -9.85 -1.98 12.16
N GLU A 283 -9.43 -3.26 12.18
CA GLU A 283 -8.11 -3.67 11.65
C GLU A 283 -7.97 -3.32 10.16
N ALA A 284 -9.05 -3.43 9.38
CA ALA A 284 -9.04 -3.06 7.97
C ALA A 284 -8.78 -1.56 7.76
N ALA A 285 -9.34 -0.71 8.63
CA ALA A 285 -9.07 0.74 8.61
C ALA A 285 -7.62 1.04 8.98
N LEU A 286 -7.06 0.33 9.98
CA LEU A 286 -5.65 0.43 10.33
C LEU A 286 -4.74 0.06 9.15
N LEU A 287 -4.98 -1.09 8.50
CA LEU A 287 -4.20 -1.50 7.33
C LEU A 287 -4.29 -0.49 6.17
N SER A 288 -5.47 0.10 5.97
CA SER A 288 -5.67 1.15 4.96
C SER A 288 -4.86 2.41 5.29
N CYS A 289 -4.78 2.80 6.56
CA CYS A 289 -3.94 3.90 7.01
C CYS A 289 -2.45 3.61 6.80
N LEU A 290 -2.00 2.39 7.12
CA LEU A 290 -0.62 1.96 6.88
C LEU A 290 -0.27 1.94 5.40
N ALA A 291 -1.14 1.39 4.55
CA ALA A 291 -0.94 1.38 3.10
C ALA A 291 -0.74 2.81 2.56
N LEU A 292 -1.50 3.77 3.07
CA LEU A 292 -1.34 5.16 2.70
C LEU A 292 -0.05 5.77 3.25
N ALA A 293 0.31 5.47 4.50
CA ALA A 293 1.58 5.93 5.08
C ALA A 293 2.81 5.39 4.31
N PHE A 294 2.71 4.19 3.75
CA PHE A 294 3.77 3.52 3.01
C PHE A 294 3.77 3.82 1.50
N SER A 295 2.81 4.59 1.00
CA SER A 295 2.67 4.86 -0.44
C SER A 295 3.70 5.82 -1.02
N ALA A 296 4.41 6.57 -0.17
CA ALA A 296 5.40 7.56 -0.58
C ALA A 296 6.70 7.39 0.21
N PRO A 297 7.84 7.83 -0.32
CA PRO A 297 9.11 7.74 0.39
C PRO A 297 9.11 8.61 1.65
N ALA A 298 9.77 8.11 2.69
CA ALA A 298 10.01 8.88 3.91
C ALA A 298 11.24 9.76 3.70
N PRO A 299 11.18 11.06 4.02
CA PRO A 299 12.35 11.92 3.98
C PRO A 299 13.31 11.58 5.14
N GLU A 300 14.58 11.89 4.99
CA GLU A 300 15.58 11.72 6.05
C GLU A 300 15.33 12.65 7.25
N ALA A 301 14.80 13.84 6.99
CA ALA A 301 14.46 14.82 8.01
C ALA A 301 13.15 15.53 7.66
N GLY A 302 12.42 15.98 8.69
CA GLY A 302 11.13 16.64 8.52
C GLY A 302 10.74 17.43 9.77
N ALA A 303 9.65 18.19 9.67
CA ALA A 303 9.03 18.82 10.84
C ALA A 303 8.24 17.78 11.63
N SER A 304 8.35 17.84 12.96
CA SER A 304 7.57 16.94 13.80
C SER A 304 6.07 17.24 13.70
N MET A 305 5.28 16.18 13.73
CA MET A 305 3.83 16.29 13.79
C MET A 305 3.33 16.94 15.10
N LEU A 306 4.20 17.05 16.10
CA LEU A 306 3.90 17.76 17.34
C LEU A 306 3.72 19.27 17.12
N ASP A 307 4.49 19.86 16.22
CA ASP A 307 4.51 21.30 15.93
C ASP A 307 3.33 21.75 15.06
N LEU A 308 2.62 20.80 14.45
CA LEU A 308 1.52 21.12 13.55
C LEU A 308 0.17 21.21 14.29
N PRO A 309 -0.65 22.24 13.99
CA PRO A 309 -1.95 22.41 14.64
C PRO A 309 -2.87 21.22 14.34
N LEU A 310 -3.56 20.74 15.37
CA LEU A 310 -4.48 19.62 15.28
C LEU A 310 -5.87 20.14 14.88
N ARG A 311 -6.33 19.82 13.69
CA ARG A 311 -7.70 20.11 13.25
C ARG A 311 -8.37 18.79 12.83
N LEU A 312 -9.44 18.44 13.52
CA LEU A 312 -10.33 17.34 13.08
C LEU A 312 -11.57 17.95 12.40
N PRO A 313 -11.98 17.45 11.24
CA PRO A 313 -13.19 17.93 10.59
C PRO A 313 -14.42 17.56 11.44
N GLY A 314 -15.24 18.54 11.81
CA GLY A 314 -16.54 18.34 12.42
C GLY A 314 -16.61 18.29 13.95
N GLU A 315 -15.50 18.29 14.70
CA GLU A 315 -15.52 18.19 16.14
C GLU A 315 -15.05 19.49 16.83
N GLY A 316 -15.97 20.26 17.37
CA GLY A 316 -15.69 21.31 18.38
C GLY A 316 -15.39 20.73 19.78
N GLY A 317 -14.91 19.47 19.88
CA GLY A 317 -14.64 18.74 21.09
C GLY A 317 -13.16 18.78 21.50
N ARG A 318 -12.90 18.41 22.77
CA ARG A 318 -11.52 18.22 23.24
C ARG A 318 -10.88 17.07 22.47
N VAL A 319 -9.68 17.29 21.96
CA VAL A 319 -8.87 16.31 21.26
C VAL A 319 -7.72 15.89 22.17
N ARG A 320 -7.52 14.60 22.34
CA ARG A 320 -6.37 14.08 23.05
C ARG A 320 -5.38 13.51 22.04
N ARG A 321 -4.19 14.05 22.00
CA ARG A 321 -3.10 13.62 21.14
C ARG A 321 -2.19 12.66 21.88
N ILE A 322 -1.85 11.54 21.23
CA ILE A 322 -0.77 10.65 21.63
C ILE A 322 0.24 10.64 20.50
N HIS A 323 1.44 11.08 20.76
CA HIS A 323 2.54 11.03 19.80
C HIS A 323 3.37 9.78 20.03
N VAL A 324 3.57 9.02 18.97
CA VAL A 324 4.28 7.75 18.97
C VAL A 324 5.66 7.97 18.38
N THR A 325 6.69 7.68 19.15
CA THR A 325 8.09 7.69 18.72
C THR A 325 8.66 6.27 18.71
N ALA A 326 9.88 6.09 18.21
CA ALA A 326 10.59 4.81 18.24
C ALA A 326 10.90 4.32 19.66
N SER A 327 11.02 5.23 20.63
CA SER A 327 11.42 4.93 22.02
C SER A 327 10.26 5.03 23.02
N ASP A 328 9.28 5.92 22.80
CA ASP A 328 8.29 6.27 23.82
C ASP A 328 6.92 6.64 23.24
N LEU A 329 5.95 6.78 24.17
CA LEU A 329 4.60 7.29 23.91
C LEU A 329 4.41 8.61 24.67
N GLU A 330 4.39 9.70 23.96
CA GLU A 330 4.18 11.03 24.55
C GLU A 330 2.70 11.42 24.52
N GLY A 331 2.06 11.51 25.69
CA GLY A 331 0.66 11.91 25.83
C GLY A 331 0.54 13.39 26.19
N GLY A 332 -0.07 14.19 25.31
CA GLY A 332 -0.43 15.59 25.57
C GLY A 332 -1.94 15.80 25.39
N GLY A 333 -2.61 16.44 26.38
CA GLY A 333 -3.96 16.98 26.21
C GLY A 333 -3.86 18.43 25.76
N LEU A 334 -4.59 18.79 24.70
CA LEU A 334 -4.87 20.18 24.31
C LEU A 334 -6.22 20.59 24.85
#